data_a66af53ec2d4420b419841bf38f4099d
#
_entry.id   a66af53ec2d4420b419841bf38f4099d
#
_cell.length_a   1.000
_cell.length_b   1.000
_cell.length_c   1.000
_cell.angle_alpha   90.00
_cell.angle_beta   90.00
_cell.angle_gamma   90.00
#
_symmetry.space_group_name_H-M   'P 1'
#
loop_
_entity.id
_entity.type
_entity.pdbx_description
1 polymer ?
#
loop_
_entity_poly.entity_id
_entity_poly.type
_entity_poly.pdbx_seq_one_letter_code
_entity_poly.pdbx_strand_id
1 'polypeptide(L)'
;MSAQLANIVPLLPEPAARGLILHVDDDDALRRSTAMLLRSAGFETREATCGEDALAQVEALRGRLDVLIVDYDLGAGLTGTEVAEDFARLLGHAVPTIMLTGDPANAEVPWLADAPVWVARKPMQAETLLAGLQPLVAFRRAVAAAPRTG
;
A
#
# COMPACT_ATOMS: atom_id res chain seq x y z
N MET A 1 40.77 -3.09 -15.32
CA MET A 1 40.43 -3.22 -13.88
C MET A 1 39.13 -2.54 -13.56
N SER A 2 38.94 -1.27 -13.94
CA SER A 2 37.68 -0.56 -13.70
C SER A 2 36.48 -1.19 -14.42
N ALA A 3 36.66 -1.78 -15.58
CA ALA A 3 35.58 -2.47 -16.31
C ALA A 3 35.03 -3.71 -15.57
N GLN A 4 35.88 -4.41 -14.83
CA GLN A 4 35.46 -5.57 -14.03
C GLN A 4 34.67 -5.16 -12.81
N LEU A 5 35.04 -4.05 -12.16
CA LEU A 5 34.30 -3.51 -11.02
C LEU A 5 32.93 -2.99 -11.45
N ALA A 6 32.83 -2.38 -12.62
CA ALA A 6 31.55 -1.92 -13.17
C ALA A 6 30.61 -3.08 -13.45
N ASN A 7 31.13 -4.27 -13.85
CA ASN A 7 30.34 -5.45 -14.09
C ASN A 7 29.92 -6.19 -12.82
N ILE A 8 30.57 -5.89 -11.68
CA ILE A 8 30.21 -6.48 -10.38
C ILE A 8 28.99 -5.76 -9.79
N VAL A 9 28.81 -4.47 -10.08
CA VAL A 9 27.70 -3.68 -9.55
C VAL A 9 26.33 -4.32 -9.83
N PRO A 10 26.05 -4.84 -11.06
CA PRO A 10 24.77 -5.53 -11.33
C PRO A 10 24.62 -6.86 -10.59
N LEU A 11 25.69 -7.41 -10.02
CA LEU A 11 25.64 -8.67 -9.25
C LEU A 11 25.31 -8.43 -7.77
N LEU A 12 25.41 -7.18 -7.30
CA LEU A 12 24.97 -6.85 -5.96
C LEU A 12 23.44 -6.80 -5.95
N PRO A 13 22.80 -7.38 -4.93
CA PRO A 13 21.35 -7.26 -4.83
C PRO A 13 20.98 -5.78 -4.78
N GLU A 14 20.02 -5.38 -5.60
CA GLU A 14 19.40 -4.07 -5.49
C GLU A 14 18.96 -3.88 -4.04
N PRO A 15 19.12 -2.67 -3.46
CA PRO A 15 18.55 -2.41 -2.15
C PRO A 15 17.09 -2.82 -2.20
N ALA A 16 16.67 -3.71 -1.31
CA ALA A 16 15.28 -4.13 -1.25
C ALA A 16 14.41 -2.86 -1.17
N ALA A 17 13.38 -2.76 -2.03
CA ALA A 17 12.42 -1.68 -1.93
C ALA A 17 11.92 -1.59 -0.50
N ARG A 18 11.71 -0.38 0.00
CA ARG A 18 11.24 -0.16 1.37
C ARG A 18 9.86 -0.75 1.62
N GLY A 19 9.14 -1.09 0.59
CA GLY A 19 7.86 -1.74 0.61
C GLY A 19 7.15 -1.58 -0.71
N LEU A 20 6.15 -2.44 -0.96
CA LEU A 20 5.25 -2.35 -2.11
C LEU A 20 3.91 -1.79 -1.63
N ILE A 21 3.53 -0.66 -2.20
CA ILE A 21 2.33 0.08 -1.85
C ILE A 21 1.36 0.07 -3.02
N LEU A 22 0.09 -0.19 -2.78
CA LEU A 22 -0.97 0.09 -3.74
C LEU A 22 -1.71 1.34 -3.29
N HIS A 23 -1.78 2.35 -4.13
CA HIS A 23 -2.51 3.57 -3.87
C HIS A 23 -3.74 3.66 -4.76
N VAL A 24 -4.92 3.72 -4.15
CA VAL A 24 -6.21 3.77 -4.82
C VAL A 24 -6.84 5.13 -4.57
N ASP A 25 -6.97 5.92 -5.63
CA ASP A 25 -7.55 7.27 -5.56
C ASP A 25 -8.11 7.65 -6.94
N ASP A 26 -9.33 8.15 -6.99
CA ASP A 26 -9.96 8.60 -8.25
C ASP A 26 -9.50 9.98 -8.70
N ASP A 27 -8.83 10.75 -7.84
CA ASP A 27 -8.20 12.02 -8.21
C ASP A 27 -6.85 11.77 -8.86
N ASP A 28 -6.79 11.94 -10.18
CA ASP A 28 -5.58 11.65 -10.97
C ASP A 28 -4.37 12.46 -10.51
N ALA A 29 -4.54 13.75 -10.27
CA ALA A 29 -3.44 14.64 -9.89
C ALA A 29 -2.89 14.25 -8.51
N LEU A 30 -3.77 14.03 -7.54
CA LEU A 30 -3.38 13.62 -6.20
C LEU A 30 -2.73 12.24 -6.20
N ARG A 31 -3.31 11.29 -6.93
CA ARG A 31 -2.77 9.93 -7.02
C ARG A 31 -1.34 9.94 -7.59
N ARG A 32 -1.14 10.68 -8.69
CA ARG A 32 0.18 10.76 -9.34
C ARG A 32 1.22 11.43 -8.45
N SER A 33 0.86 12.54 -7.79
CA SER A 33 1.80 13.23 -6.91
C SER A 33 2.17 12.38 -5.70
N THR A 34 1.21 11.67 -5.13
CA THR A 34 1.48 10.73 -4.04
C THR A 34 2.38 9.59 -4.49
N ALA A 35 2.14 9.02 -5.68
CA ALA A 35 3.01 7.97 -6.22
C ALA A 35 4.44 8.46 -6.44
N MET A 36 4.63 9.67 -6.95
CA MET A 36 5.95 10.27 -7.11
C MET A 36 6.66 10.43 -5.77
N LEU A 37 5.95 10.90 -4.75
CA LEU A 37 6.49 11.03 -3.41
C LEU A 37 6.95 9.68 -2.85
N LEU A 38 6.10 8.67 -2.95
CA LEU A 38 6.39 7.33 -2.44
C LEU A 38 7.59 6.70 -3.15
N ARG A 39 7.64 6.81 -4.47
CA ARG A 39 8.77 6.29 -5.26
C ARG A 39 10.07 7.02 -4.92
N SER A 40 10.02 8.33 -4.75
CA SER A 40 11.21 9.10 -4.36
C SER A 40 11.71 8.73 -2.97
N ALA A 41 10.83 8.24 -2.11
CA ALA A 41 11.18 7.78 -0.77
C ALA A 41 11.63 6.30 -0.73
N GLY A 42 11.68 5.63 -1.89
CA GLY A 42 12.18 4.26 -2.00
C GLY A 42 11.12 3.16 -1.97
N PHE A 43 9.85 3.51 -2.02
CA PHE A 43 8.76 2.52 -2.09
C PHE A 43 8.44 2.16 -3.54
N GLU A 44 8.25 0.87 -3.81
CA GLU A 44 7.60 0.45 -5.05
C GLU A 44 6.12 0.77 -4.94
N THR A 45 5.55 1.42 -5.95
CA THR A 45 4.19 1.93 -5.89
C THR A 45 3.40 1.54 -7.11
N ARG A 46 2.23 0.95 -6.88
CA ARG A 46 1.21 0.69 -7.89
C ARG A 46 0.05 1.64 -7.66
N GLU A 47 -0.65 1.96 -8.73
CA GLU A 47 -1.75 2.92 -8.71
C GLU A 47 -3.01 2.27 -9.24
N ALA A 48 -4.16 2.65 -8.69
CA ALA A 48 -5.47 2.29 -9.18
C ALA A 48 -6.42 3.50 -9.10
N THR A 49 -7.30 3.63 -10.06
CA THR A 49 -8.22 4.77 -10.17
C THR A 49 -9.55 4.53 -9.46
N CYS A 50 -9.88 3.28 -9.20
CA CYS A 50 -11.14 2.87 -8.54
C CYS A 50 -10.96 1.50 -7.90
N GLY A 51 -11.98 1.06 -7.17
CA GLY A 51 -11.95 -0.24 -6.50
C GLY A 51 -11.79 -1.41 -7.45
N GLU A 52 -12.50 -1.38 -8.57
CA GLU A 52 -12.45 -2.44 -9.58
C GLU A 52 -11.07 -2.55 -10.22
N ASP A 53 -10.43 -1.42 -10.51
CA ASP A 53 -9.06 -1.37 -11.01
C ASP A 53 -8.08 -1.92 -9.98
N ALA A 54 -8.27 -1.57 -8.71
CA ALA A 54 -7.45 -2.09 -7.61
C ALA A 54 -7.57 -3.63 -7.51
N LEU A 55 -8.79 -4.15 -7.51
CA LEU A 55 -9.01 -5.58 -7.38
C LEU A 55 -8.49 -6.37 -8.58
N ALA A 56 -8.44 -5.77 -9.76
CA ALA A 56 -7.85 -6.39 -10.95
C ALA A 56 -6.33 -6.64 -10.78
N GLN A 57 -5.68 -5.97 -9.83
CA GLN A 57 -4.25 -6.14 -9.57
C GLN A 57 -3.94 -7.16 -8.48
N VAL A 58 -4.96 -7.75 -7.85
CA VAL A 58 -4.79 -8.66 -6.71
C VAL A 58 -3.78 -9.78 -7.00
N GLU A 59 -3.91 -10.46 -8.14
CA GLU A 59 -3.04 -11.59 -8.43
C GLU A 59 -1.58 -11.16 -8.65
N ALA A 60 -1.35 -10.03 -9.30
CA ALA A 60 -0.01 -9.50 -9.50
C ALA A 60 0.65 -9.06 -8.18
N LEU A 61 -0.16 -8.71 -7.18
CA LEU A 61 0.31 -8.23 -5.89
C LEU A 61 0.36 -9.33 -4.82
N ARG A 62 -0.15 -10.51 -5.13
CA ARG A 62 -0.24 -11.63 -4.19
C ARG A 62 1.13 -11.97 -3.60
N GLY A 63 1.20 -12.01 -2.28
CA GLY A 63 2.43 -12.29 -1.55
C GLY A 63 3.45 -11.15 -1.52
N ARG A 64 3.18 -10.03 -2.18
CA ARG A 64 4.11 -8.91 -2.31
C ARG A 64 3.62 -7.61 -1.68
N LEU A 65 2.31 -7.39 -1.64
CA LEU A 65 1.73 -6.14 -1.18
C LEU A 65 1.95 -5.93 0.32
N ASP A 66 2.57 -4.82 0.68
CA ASP A 66 2.87 -4.49 2.07
C ASP A 66 1.82 -3.56 2.71
N VAL A 67 1.35 -2.56 1.98
CA VAL A 67 0.37 -1.59 2.48
C VAL A 67 -0.58 -1.16 1.37
N LEU A 68 -1.84 -1.00 1.74
CA LEU A 68 -2.88 -0.41 0.89
C LEU A 68 -3.16 1.01 1.37
N ILE A 69 -3.03 1.99 0.49
CA ILE A 69 -3.51 3.36 0.73
C ILE A 69 -4.75 3.54 -0.12
N VAL A 70 -5.88 3.79 0.51
CA VAL A 70 -7.15 3.87 -0.20
C VAL A 70 -7.96 5.07 0.24
N ASP A 71 -8.51 5.79 -0.73
CA ASP A 71 -9.49 6.83 -0.47
C ASP A 71 -10.81 6.18 -0.04
N TYR A 72 -11.42 6.68 1.01
CA TYR A 72 -12.73 6.21 1.47
C TYR A 72 -13.79 6.41 0.38
N ASP A 73 -13.81 7.59 -0.20
CA ASP A 73 -14.77 7.96 -1.25
C ASP A 73 -14.10 7.84 -2.62
N LEU A 74 -14.45 6.80 -3.35
CA LEU A 74 -13.95 6.52 -4.70
C LEU A 74 -14.99 6.84 -5.79
N GLY A 75 -16.01 7.62 -5.44
CA GLY A 75 -17.09 7.94 -6.37
C GLY A 75 -18.07 6.79 -6.51
N ALA A 76 -18.50 6.52 -7.76
CA ALA A 76 -19.39 5.39 -8.03
C ALA A 76 -18.61 4.07 -7.90
N GLY A 77 -19.29 3.00 -7.46
CA GLY A 77 -18.71 1.68 -7.30
C GLY A 77 -18.28 1.38 -5.87
N LEU A 78 -17.20 0.63 -5.70
CA LEU A 78 -16.75 0.19 -4.38
C LEU A 78 -16.20 1.36 -3.55
N THR A 79 -16.51 1.35 -2.26
CA THR A 79 -15.90 2.27 -1.29
C THR A 79 -14.49 1.78 -0.93
N GLY A 80 -13.68 2.66 -0.31
CA GLY A 80 -12.37 2.27 0.19
C GLY A 80 -12.44 1.13 1.20
N THR A 81 -13.47 1.12 2.05
CA THR A 81 -13.72 0.06 3.02
C THR A 81 -13.94 -1.28 2.33
N GLU A 82 -14.80 -1.30 1.32
CA GLU A 82 -15.07 -2.53 0.55
C GLU A 82 -13.82 -3.03 -0.17
N VAL A 83 -13.02 -2.13 -0.73
CA VAL A 83 -11.75 -2.49 -1.38
C VAL A 83 -10.81 -3.19 -0.40
N ALA A 84 -10.61 -2.63 0.79
CA ALA A 84 -9.73 -3.21 1.79
C ALA A 84 -10.21 -4.60 2.25
N GLU A 85 -11.51 -4.75 2.47
CA GLU A 85 -12.11 -6.02 2.87
C GLU A 85 -12.04 -7.07 1.75
N ASP A 86 -12.30 -6.67 0.51
CA ASP A 86 -12.20 -7.55 -0.65
C ASP A 86 -10.75 -8.02 -0.90
N PHE A 87 -9.77 -7.14 -0.72
CA PHE A 87 -8.36 -7.53 -0.77
C PHE A 87 -8.05 -8.61 0.26
N ALA A 88 -8.47 -8.42 1.50
CA ALA A 88 -8.25 -9.41 2.54
C ALA A 88 -8.86 -10.76 2.19
N ARG A 89 -10.09 -10.75 1.69
CA ARG A 89 -10.79 -11.97 1.28
C ARG A 89 -10.10 -12.68 0.11
N LEU A 90 -9.70 -11.92 -0.91
CA LEU A 90 -9.09 -12.49 -2.12
C LEU A 90 -7.66 -12.97 -1.89
N LEU A 91 -6.91 -12.28 -1.03
CA LEU A 91 -5.53 -12.69 -0.70
C LEU A 91 -5.47 -13.79 0.35
N GLY A 92 -6.53 -13.96 1.14
CA GLY A 92 -6.55 -14.88 2.27
C GLY A 92 -5.87 -14.35 3.54
N HIS A 93 -5.50 -13.08 3.53
CA HIS A 93 -4.95 -12.37 4.69
C HIS A 93 -5.19 -10.88 4.56
N ALA A 94 -5.28 -10.18 5.68
CA ALA A 94 -5.45 -8.73 5.67
C ALA A 94 -4.14 -8.01 5.30
N VAL A 95 -4.28 -6.85 4.68
CA VAL A 95 -3.16 -5.96 4.35
C VAL A 95 -3.29 -4.70 5.21
N PRO A 96 -2.23 -4.26 5.88
CA PRO A 96 -2.26 -2.99 6.59
C PRO A 96 -2.75 -1.87 5.67
N THR A 97 -3.69 -1.06 6.15
CA THR A 97 -4.41 -0.11 5.32
C THR A 97 -4.36 1.28 5.92
N ILE A 98 -4.04 2.26 5.08
CA ILE A 98 -4.25 3.68 5.38
C ILE A 98 -5.48 4.11 4.60
N MET A 99 -6.54 4.50 5.30
CA MET A 99 -7.76 4.99 4.67
C MET A 99 -7.84 6.50 4.82
N LEU A 100 -7.89 7.20 3.70
CA LEU A 100 -7.94 8.66 3.64
C LEU A 100 -9.37 9.12 3.47
N THR A 101 -9.81 10.06 4.31
CA THR A 101 -11.16 10.59 4.25
C THR A 101 -11.21 12.05 4.70
N GLY A 102 -12.13 12.83 4.13
CA GLY A 102 -12.41 14.18 4.61
C GLY A 102 -13.20 14.22 5.90
N ASP A 103 -13.82 13.10 6.29
CA ASP A 103 -14.69 12.99 7.47
C ASP A 103 -14.43 11.68 8.24
N PRO A 104 -13.32 11.62 9.01
CA PRO A 104 -12.96 10.40 9.74
C PRO A 104 -14.01 9.95 10.75
N ALA A 105 -14.77 10.87 11.32
CA ALA A 105 -15.77 10.52 12.34
C ALA A 105 -16.92 9.69 11.78
N ASN A 106 -17.25 9.87 10.50
CA ASN A 106 -18.35 9.16 9.83
C ASN A 106 -17.89 8.11 8.83
N ALA A 107 -16.59 7.87 8.70
CA ALA A 107 -16.08 6.85 7.81
C ALA A 107 -16.34 5.45 8.39
N GLU A 108 -16.81 4.55 7.54
CA GLU A 108 -16.96 3.15 7.90
C GLU A 108 -15.59 2.49 7.83
N VAL A 109 -15.05 2.11 9.00
CA VAL A 109 -13.72 1.51 9.10
C VAL A 109 -13.78 0.04 8.64
N PRO A 110 -12.88 -0.39 7.75
CA PRO A 110 -12.87 -1.79 7.33
C PRO A 110 -12.56 -2.71 8.51
N TRP A 111 -13.24 -3.83 8.54
CA TRP A 111 -12.94 -4.88 9.51
C TRP A 111 -11.85 -5.78 8.94
N LEU A 112 -10.65 -5.67 9.50
CA LEU A 112 -9.49 -6.48 9.13
C LEU A 112 -9.01 -7.22 10.38
N ALA A 113 -9.11 -8.55 10.37
CA ALA A 113 -8.86 -9.37 11.57
C ALA A 113 -7.41 -9.26 12.05
N ASP A 114 -6.45 -9.17 11.11
CA ASP A 114 -5.03 -9.41 11.40
C ASP A 114 -4.14 -8.26 10.95
N ALA A 115 -4.68 -7.09 10.66
CA ALA A 115 -3.87 -5.99 10.18
C ALA A 115 -4.37 -4.64 10.69
N PRO A 116 -3.46 -3.71 10.97
CA PRO A 116 -3.83 -2.38 11.40
C PRO A 116 -4.50 -1.58 10.29
N VAL A 117 -5.46 -0.75 10.69
CA VAL A 117 -6.10 0.25 9.83
C VAL A 117 -5.85 1.61 10.44
N TRP A 118 -5.28 2.51 9.66
CA TRP A 118 -5.12 3.90 10.02
C TRP A 118 -6.10 4.75 9.22
N VAL A 119 -7.10 5.33 9.88
CA VAL A 119 -8.03 6.26 9.26
C VAL A 119 -7.45 7.67 9.43
N ALA A 120 -7.13 8.31 8.33
CA ALA A 120 -6.47 9.62 8.35
C ALA A 120 -7.29 10.66 7.61
N ARG A 121 -7.26 11.90 8.13
CA ARG A 121 -7.97 13.03 7.53
C ARG A 121 -7.22 13.57 6.32
N LYS A 122 -7.96 13.82 5.24
CA LYS A 122 -7.45 14.58 4.09
C LYS A 122 -7.43 16.08 4.38
N PRO A 123 -6.44 16.81 3.88
CA PRO A 123 -5.24 16.36 3.18
C PRO A 123 -4.20 15.82 4.15
N MET A 124 -3.50 14.76 3.76
CA MET A 124 -2.41 14.20 4.55
C MET A 124 -1.09 14.78 4.11
N GLN A 125 -0.31 15.27 5.06
CA GLN A 125 1.03 15.79 4.77
C GLN A 125 2.00 14.66 4.42
N ALA A 126 2.92 14.96 3.51
CA ALA A 126 3.90 13.99 3.02
C ALA A 126 4.71 13.33 4.15
N GLU A 127 5.20 14.13 5.08
CA GLU A 127 6.01 13.62 6.20
C GLU A 127 5.21 12.66 7.09
N THR A 128 3.96 12.98 7.35
CA THR A 128 3.06 12.14 8.15
C THR A 128 2.79 10.80 7.45
N LEU A 129 2.54 10.85 6.14
CA LEU A 129 2.32 9.64 5.36
C LEU A 129 3.56 8.74 5.37
N LEU A 130 4.72 9.29 5.07
CA LEU A 130 5.96 8.52 5.03
C LEU A 130 6.32 7.93 6.40
N ALA A 131 6.14 8.69 7.47
CA ALA A 131 6.39 8.19 8.82
C ALA A 131 5.43 7.05 9.20
N GLY A 132 4.18 7.13 8.77
CA GLY A 132 3.18 6.09 9.05
C GLY A 132 3.38 4.81 8.27
N LEU A 133 3.99 4.87 7.10
CA LEU A 133 4.20 3.69 6.25
C LEU A 133 5.21 2.71 6.83
N GLN A 134 6.29 3.18 7.43
CA GLN A 134 7.35 2.30 7.92
C GLN A 134 6.87 1.24 8.91
N PRO A 135 6.14 1.58 9.98
CA PRO A 135 5.66 0.57 10.91
C PRO A 135 4.64 -0.39 10.28
N LEU A 136 3.87 0.06 9.28
CA LEU A 136 2.91 -0.80 8.59
C LEU A 136 3.61 -1.83 7.71
N VAL A 137 4.64 -1.43 6.97
CA VAL A 137 5.47 -2.35 6.19
C VAL A 137 6.16 -3.35 7.10
N ALA A 138 6.74 -2.88 8.21
CA ALA A 138 7.41 -3.73 9.19
C ALA A 138 6.44 -4.75 9.79
N PHE A 139 5.23 -4.33 10.13
CA PHE A 139 4.18 -5.23 10.63
C PHE A 139 3.88 -6.32 9.60
N ARG A 140 3.63 -5.95 8.34
CA ARG A 140 3.28 -6.92 7.29
C ARG A 140 4.40 -7.92 7.06
N ARG A 141 5.64 -7.47 7.03
CA ARG A 141 6.80 -8.33 6.81
C ARG A 141 7.04 -9.27 7.99
N ALA A 142 6.83 -8.81 9.21
CA ALA A 142 6.94 -9.64 10.41
C ALA A 142 5.88 -10.75 10.39
N VAL A 143 4.63 -10.44 10.03
CA VAL A 143 3.56 -11.43 9.92
C VAL A 143 3.87 -12.45 8.82
N ALA A 144 4.34 -11.99 7.66
CA ALA A 144 4.68 -12.87 6.54
C ALA A 144 5.85 -13.81 6.86
N ALA A 145 6.79 -13.38 7.72
CA ALA A 145 7.95 -14.16 8.14
C ALA A 145 7.64 -15.08 9.33
N ALA A 146 6.51 -14.88 10.02
CA ALA A 146 6.17 -15.69 11.19
C ALA A 146 5.94 -17.16 10.78
N PRO A 147 6.42 -18.14 11.58
CA PRO A 147 6.14 -19.53 11.29
C PRO A 147 4.64 -19.79 11.36
N ARG A 148 4.13 -20.51 10.37
CA ARG A 148 2.73 -20.96 10.41
C ARG A 148 2.63 -22.00 11.52
N THR A 149 1.88 -21.66 12.57
CA THR A 149 1.42 -22.64 13.55
C THR A 149 0.33 -23.44 12.86
N GLY A 150 0.67 -24.62 12.45
CA GLY A 150 -0.17 -25.53 11.69
C GLY A 150 -1.37 -26.03 12.44
#